data_f5495c74e595094e67156410c0a715e2
#
_entry.id   f5495c74e595094e67156410c0a715e2
#
_cell.length_a   1.000
_cell.length_b   1.000
_cell.length_c   1.000
_cell.angle_alpha   90.00
_cell.angle_beta   90.00
_cell.angle_gamma   90.00
#
_symmetry.space_group_name_H-M   'P 1'
#
loop_
_entity.id
_entity.type
_entity.pdbx_description
1 polymer ?
#
loop_
_entity_poly.entity_id
_entity_poly.type
_entity_poly.pdbx_seq_one_letter_code
_entity_poly.pdbx_strand_id
1 'polypeptide(L)'
;MKTIEINGKKIGEGYPPFIIAEAGINHNGDMELAKKMVLSAKDAGVDAVKFQTFYAKDFIQDRRLTYTYRSQGKEITEPIIDMFELSLIHI
;
A
#
# COMPACT_ATOMS: atom_id res chain seq x y z
N MET A 1 -21.64 -21.18 9.13
CA MET A 1 -20.58 -20.44 8.40
C MET A 1 -19.23 -20.91 8.89
N LYS A 2 -18.28 -21.07 7.98
CA LYS A 2 -16.92 -21.47 8.36
C LYS A 2 -16.19 -20.34 9.05
N THR A 3 -15.45 -20.68 10.11
CA THR A 3 -14.52 -19.77 10.76
C THR A 3 -13.12 -20.13 10.30
N ILE A 4 -12.35 -19.11 9.95
CA ILE A 4 -10.94 -19.28 9.62
C ILE A 4 -10.08 -18.60 10.68
N GLU A 5 -8.80 -18.90 10.70
CA GLU A 5 -7.87 -18.33 11.66
C GLU A 5 -6.62 -17.83 10.94
N ILE A 6 -6.23 -16.58 11.22
CA ILE A 6 -5.02 -15.99 10.71
C ILE A 6 -4.22 -15.46 11.88
N ASN A 7 -3.01 -16.00 12.07
CA ASN A 7 -2.10 -15.58 13.13
C ASN A 7 -2.77 -15.54 14.52
N GLY A 8 -3.56 -16.58 14.82
CA GLY A 8 -4.23 -16.70 16.11
C GLY A 8 -5.55 -15.95 16.23
N LYS A 9 -5.93 -15.15 15.23
CA LYS A 9 -7.20 -14.42 15.26
C LYS A 9 -8.26 -15.14 14.43
N LYS A 10 -9.41 -15.38 15.05
CA LYS A 10 -10.55 -16.02 14.39
C LYS A 10 -11.34 -15.02 13.56
N ILE A 11 -11.71 -15.41 12.35
CA ILE A 11 -12.44 -14.59 11.40
C ILE A 11 -13.68 -15.37 10.97
N GLY A 12 -14.83 -14.74 11.10
CA GLY A 12 -16.09 -15.37 10.74
C GLY A 12 -17.26 -14.70 11.44
N GLU A 13 -18.42 -15.28 11.24
CA GLU A 13 -19.65 -14.79 11.88
C GLU A 13 -19.53 -14.84 13.40
N GLY A 14 -19.89 -13.74 14.05
CA GLY A 14 -19.81 -13.63 15.51
C GLY A 14 -18.46 -13.18 16.04
N TYR A 15 -17.46 -13.00 15.17
CA TYR A 15 -16.14 -12.47 15.54
C TYR A 15 -15.94 -11.06 15.01
N PRO A 16 -15.06 -10.25 15.66
CA PRO A 16 -14.72 -8.93 15.14
C PRO A 16 -14.10 -9.02 13.74
N PRO A 17 -14.28 -8.00 12.90
CA PRO A 17 -13.67 -8.00 11.55
C PRO A 17 -12.14 -8.00 11.64
N PHE A 18 -11.52 -8.64 10.66
CA PHE A 18 -10.07 -8.57 10.46
C PHE A 18 -9.76 -7.32 9.65
N ILE A 19 -8.99 -6.41 10.23
CA ILE A 19 -8.74 -5.09 9.64
C ILE A 19 -7.36 -5.07 9.00
N ILE A 20 -7.33 -4.74 7.71
CA ILE A 20 -6.09 -4.62 6.94
C ILE A 20 -5.91 -3.16 6.57
N ALA A 21 -4.82 -2.56 7.03
CA ALA A 21 -4.45 -1.22 6.61
C ALA A 21 -3.76 -1.29 5.24
N GLU A 22 -4.23 -0.51 4.28
CA GLU A 22 -3.65 -0.48 2.94
C GLU A 22 -2.60 0.62 2.86
N ALA A 23 -1.34 0.24 2.90
CA ALA A 23 -0.22 1.16 2.70
C ALA A 23 0.11 1.32 1.21
N GLY A 24 -0.10 0.28 0.41
CA GLY A 24 0.11 0.32 -1.03
C GLY A 24 1.52 0.72 -1.40
N ILE A 25 1.65 1.77 -2.22
CA ILE A 25 2.92 2.31 -2.68
C ILE A 25 3.32 3.60 -1.97
N ASN A 26 2.64 3.98 -0.90
CA ASN A 26 2.86 5.28 -0.23
C ASN A 26 4.19 5.38 0.51
N HIS A 27 4.95 4.29 0.59
CA HIS A 27 6.30 4.28 1.15
C HIS A 27 7.33 4.98 0.25
N ASN A 28 7.01 5.29 -1.00
CA ASN A 28 7.86 6.01 -1.96
C ASN A 28 9.24 5.35 -2.16
N GLY A 29 9.32 4.02 -2.10
CA GLY A 29 10.56 3.28 -2.25
C GLY A 29 11.51 3.38 -1.05
N ASP A 30 11.07 3.98 0.06
CA ASP A 30 11.86 4.17 1.27
C ASP A 30 11.54 3.09 2.30
N MET A 31 12.49 2.20 2.54
CA MET A 31 12.31 1.09 3.48
C MET A 31 12.08 1.58 4.92
N GLU A 32 12.76 2.63 5.34
CA GLU A 32 12.57 3.18 6.69
C GLU A 32 11.17 3.76 6.85
N LEU A 33 10.65 4.42 5.82
CA LEU A 33 9.27 4.91 5.83
C LEU A 33 8.28 3.74 5.88
N ALA A 34 8.52 2.67 5.11
CA ALA A 34 7.68 1.48 5.14
C ALA A 34 7.62 0.87 6.55
N LYS A 35 8.76 0.77 7.24
CA LYS A 35 8.82 0.29 8.62
C LYS A 35 8.02 1.17 9.58
N LYS A 36 8.11 2.49 9.42
CA LYS A 36 7.32 3.44 10.22
C LYS A 36 5.83 3.25 9.99
N MET A 37 5.42 2.97 8.75
CA MET A 37 4.03 2.70 8.41
C MET A 37 3.52 1.44 9.12
N VAL A 38 4.34 0.39 9.17
CA VAL A 38 3.99 -0.84 9.90
C VAL A 38 3.79 -0.55 11.38
N LEU A 39 4.70 0.20 12.00
CA LEU A 39 4.61 0.54 13.43
C LEU A 39 3.39 1.42 13.71
N SER A 40 3.10 2.39 12.85
CA SER A 40 1.90 3.22 12.99
C SER A 40 0.62 2.41 12.89
N ALA A 41 0.56 1.48 11.94
CA ALA A 41 -0.58 0.58 11.79
C ALA A 41 -0.76 -0.31 13.02
N LYS A 42 0.33 -0.83 13.56
CA LYS A 42 0.31 -1.62 14.80
C LYS A 42 -0.25 -0.81 15.97
N ASP A 43 0.22 0.42 16.13
CA ASP A 43 -0.24 1.32 17.19
C ASP A 43 -1.71 1.67 17.04
N ALA A 44 -2.21 1.74 15.81
CA ALA A 44 -3.63 1.97 15.53
C ALA A 44 -4.52 0.75 15.81
N GLY A 45 -3.93 -0.42 16.06
CA GLY A 45 -4.66 -1.62 16.43
C GLY A 45 -5.19 -2.45 15.27
N VAL A 46 -4.70 -2.24 14.04
CA VAL A 46 -5.10 -3.07 12.90
C VAL A 46 -4.45 -4.46 12.98
N ASP A 47 -5.01 -5.40 12.22
CA ASP A 47 -4.56 -6.79 12.25
C ASP A 47 -3.45 -7.08 11.27
N ALA A 48 -3.39 -6.34 10.16
CA ALA A 48 -2.38 -6.52 9.13
C ALA A 48 -2.14 -5.22 8.37
N VAL A 49 -1.01 -5.13 7.69
CA VAL A 49 -0.67 -4.06 6.76
C VAL A 49 -0.40 -4.66 5.40
N LYS A 50 -0.94 -4.05 4.37
CA LYS A 50 -0.74 -4.51 2.99
C LYS A 50 0.08 -3.51 2.22
N PHE A 51 1.15 -3.99 1.59
CA PHE A 51 1.99 -3.23 0.68
C PHE A 51 1.84 -3.75 -0.75
N GLN A 52 2.22 -2.93 -1.71
CA GLN A 52 2.36 -3.35 -3.10
C GLN A 52 3.83 -3.39 -3.46
N THR A 53 4.27 -4.52 -4.04
CA THR A 53 5.66 -4.74 -4.43
C THR A 53 5.72 -5.21 -5.87
N PHE A 54 6.28 -4.39 -6.75
CA PHE A 54 6.43 -4.70 -8.17
C PHE A 54 7.45 -3.74 -8.78
N TYR A 55 7.90 -4.05 -10.00
CA TYR A 55 8.69 -3.11 -10.79
C TYR A 55 7.75 -2.32 -11.68
N ALA A 56 7.85 -0.98 -11.66
CA ALA A 56 6.96 -0.12 -12.43
C ALA A 56 7.02 -0.43 -13.93
N LYS A 57 8.21 -0.70 -14.46
CA LYS A 57 8.41 -1.05 -15.87
C LYS A 57 7.65 -2.31 -16.29
N ASP A 58 7.40 -3.23 -15.36
CA ASP A 58 6.69 -4.48 -15.63
C ASP A 58 5.18 -4.33 -15.48
N PHE A 59 4.75 -3.30 -14.74
CA PHE A 59 3.35 -3.01 -14.47
C PHE A 59 2.73 -2.04 -15.47
N ILE A 60 3.48 -0.99 -15.85
CA ILE A 60 3.02 0.04 -16.77
C ILE A 60 3.59 -0.25 -18.16
N GLN A 61 2.74 -0.69 -19.09
CA GLN A 61 3.15 -1.04 -20.45
C GLN A 61 3.34 0.19 -21.33
N ASP A 62 2.54 1.23 -21.15
CA ASP A 62 2.60 2.45 -21.95
C ASP A 62 3.20 3.58 -21.12
N ARG A 63 4.45 3.94 -21.44
CA ARG A 63 5.20 4.99 -20.74
C ARG A 63 4.65 6.39 -20.99
N ARG A 64 3.76 6.55 -21.98
CA ARG A 64 3.13 7.83 -22.28
C ARG A 64 1.93 8.13 -21.40
N LEU A 65 1.42 7.14 -20.68
CA LEU A 65 0.29 7.35 -19.77
C LEU A 65 0.67 8.30 -18.65
N THR A 66 -0.21 9.28 -18.41
CA THR A 66 -0.03 10.29 -17.37
C THR A 66 -1.20 10.24 -16.41
N TYR A 67 -0.97 10.77 -15.22
CA TYR A 67 -2.00 10.93 -14.21
C TYR A 67 -1.96 12.34 -13.66
N THR A 68 -3.12 12.97 -13.55
CA THR A 68 -3.26 14.32 -13.02
C THR A 68 -3.91 14.25 -11.65
N TYR A 69 -3.28 14.89 -10.67
CA TYR A 69 -3.79 14.91 -9.29
C TYR A 69 -3.47 16.25 -8.64
N ARG A 70 -4.10 16.50 -7.50
CA ARG A 70 -3.82 17.69 -6.70
C ARG A 70 -2.98 17.33 -5.49
N SER A 71 -1.91 18.11 -5.29
CA SER A 71 -1.05 18.00 -4.13
C SER A 71 -0.71 19.39 -3.63
N GLN A 72 -0.94 19.66 -2.35
CA GLN A 72 -0.66 20.95 -1.72
C GLN A 72 -1.28 22.14 -2.48
N GLY A 73 -2.50 21.96 -2.99
CA GLY A 73 -3.23 22.99 -3.72
C GLY A 73 -2.82 23.19 -5.17
N LYS A 74 -1.86 22.40 -5.67
CA LYS A 74 -1.40 22.45 -7.07
C LYS A 74 -1.87 21.23 -7.84
N GLU A 75 -2.19 21.44 -9.11
CA GLU A 75 -2.48 20.36 -10.04
C GLU A 75 -1.18 19.87 -10.64
N ILE A 76 -0.93 18.57 -10.54
CA ILE A 76 0.29 17.92 -11.00
C ILE A 76 -0.09 16.85 -12.03
N THR A 77 0.58 16.88 -13.18
CA THR A 77 0.45 15.85 -14.20
C THR A 77 1.82 15.25 -14.45
N GLU A 78 1.92 13.92 -14.29
CA GLU A 78 3.18 13.22 -14.51
C GLU A 78 2.94 11.83 -15.11
N PRO A 79 3.95 11.22 -15.78
CA PRO A 79 3.83 9.86 -16.26
C PRO A 79 3.56 8.89 -15.11
N ILE A 80 2.62 7.98 -15.31
CA ILE A 80 2.25 6.99 -14.28
C ILE A 80 3.47 6.13 -13.91
N ILE A 81 4.29 5.75 -14.89
CA ILE A 81 5.47 4.93 -14.62
C ILE A 81 6.45 5.62 -13.67
N ASP A 82 6.63 6.94 -13.82
CA ASP A 82 7.53 7.70 -12.94
C ASP A 82 6.99 7.74 -11.50
N MET A 83 5.67 7.93 -11.35
CA MET A 83 5.03 7.88 -10.03
C MET A 83 5.27 6.54 -9.35
N PHE A 84 5.10 5.43 -10.09
CA PHE A 84 5.24 4.09 -9.53
C PHE A 84 6.70 3.75 -9.24
N GLU A 85 7.64 4.17 -10.09
CA GLU A 85 9.07 3.97 -9.82
C GLU A 85 9.53 4.67 -8.54
N LEU A 86 9.03 5.89 -8.32
CA LEU A 86 9.35 6.64 -7.09
C LEU A 86 8.80 5.94 -5.85
N SER A 87 7.68 5.24 -5.98
CA SER A 87 6.96 4.63 -4.87
C SER A 87 7.34 3.18 -4.60
N LEU A 88 8.29 2.60 -5.36
CA LEU A 88 8.69 1.22 -5.19
C LEU A 88 9.84 1.04 -4.21
N ILE A 89 9.80 -0.09 -3.50
CA ILE A 89 10.94 -0.60 -2.74
C ILE A 89 11.61 -1.65 -3.60
N HIS A 90 12.83 -1.38 -4.02
CA HIS A 90 13.64 -2.34 -4.78
C HIS A 90 14.46 -3.17 -3.80
N ILE A 91 14.15 -4.44 -3.78
CA ILE A 91 14.83 -5.41 -2.92
C ILE A 91 15.82 -6.20 -3.76
#